data_5b52c25e108d30a2c502646d8fee328a
#
_entry.id   5b52c25e108d30a2c502646d8fee328a
#
_cell.length_a   1.000
_cell.length_b   1.000
_cell.length_c   1.000
_cell.angle_alpha   90.00
_cell.angle_beta   90.00
_cell.angle_gamma   90.00
#
_symmetry.space_group_name_H-M   'P 1'
#
loop_
_entity.id
_entity.type
_entity.pdbx_description
1 polymer ?
#
loop_
_entity_poly.entity_id
_entity_poly.type
_entity_poly.pdbx_seq_one_letter_code
_entity_poly.pdbx_strand_id
1 'polypeptide(L)'
;CSGLVGSEMCIRDSNKRISKVGNTLKNNGFKKGDVIALYMPQFIETYIAYFSILKIGCIVLPLFSGYGSKAVIERLNIAKAKGIFTVEKTFRKAKEIRMFDQIKGDLDQVKSLEKIFLLGNDKGKKIFNWENFDNVSDKLKTEEMNAEDPAIIHFTSGTTGKPKGCVYTHIGLVTKMAFDEGILADFKQIDVHLCMADMGWMVGSKSATIASSHGAKMIIAEGVPDFPDELRFWKLIEKYKVSWTELSPALIRNQMTKDNKLFENLDLSSLRIICTGGEPWTEKPWKWLFEFIGKSKVPIMNSAGGTEVSGSILHCCLHRPFKVGSFNAPIPGMSADIVDSKGEKVSADQMGELVMRKSSIGLTKSLWNDDERYIQNYWKVIKNDLWVHGDLASKDKDGHWYLHGRSDDTIKVSGKRIGPSELESVIVKSGKVKEVAAVGIPDEGKGSKIILSIVPLESEKNLKENLFIDLIIKD
;
A
#
# COMPACT_ATOMS: atom_id res chain seq x y z
N CYS A 1 -23.15 11.35 -6.85
CA CYS A 1 -24.23 10.98 -7.80
C CYS A 1 -25.08 9.89 -7.18
N SER A 2 -26.36 10.15 -6.96
CA SER A 2 -27.31 9.17 -6.45
C SER A 2 -28.15 8.63 -7.64
N GLY A 3 -28.11 7.31 -7.83
CA GLY A 3 -28.85 6.61 -8.88
C GLY A 3 -28.01 6.21 -10.10
N LEU A 4 -28.52 5.31 -10.93
CA LEU A 4 -27.87 4.82 -12.16
C LEU A 4 -27.50 5.96 -13.12
N VAL A 5 -28.38 6.92 -13.30
CA VAL A 5 -28.17 8.10 -14.15
C VAL A 5 -27.04 8.98 -13.62
N GLY A 6 -26.95 9.16 -12.31
CA GLY A 6 -25.86 9.91 -11.69
C GLY A 6 -24.49 9.24 -11.84
N SER A 7 -24.43 7.92 -11.72
CA SER A 7 -23.18 7.15 -11.92
C SER A 7 -22.67 7.26 -13.35
N GLU A 8 -23.56 7.15 -14.34
CA GLU A 8 -23.22 7.28 -15.75
C GLU A 8 -22.71 8.68 -16.10
N MET A 9 -23.32 9.73 -15.57
CA MET A 9 -22.83 11.10 -15.71
C MET A 9 -21.41 11.26 -15.14
N CYS A 10 -21.14 10.73 -13.94
CA CYS A 10 -19.79 10.78 -13.33
C CYS A 10 -18.74 10.06 -14.17
N ILE A 11 -19.06 8.89 -14.72
CA ILE A 11 -18.16 8.14 -15.61
C ILE A 11 -17.87 8.94 -16.88
N ARG A 12 -18.91 9.53 -17.49
CA ARG A 12 -18.79 10.33 -18.71
C ARG A 12 -17.93 11.59 -18.48
N ASP A 13 -18.15 12.30 -17.39
CA ASP A 13 -17.40 13.51 -17.06
C ASP A 13 -15.95 13.19 -16.68
N SER A 14 -15.73 12.10 -15.93
CA SER A 14 -14.37 11.61 -15.65
C SER A 14 -13.63 11.27 -16.94
N ASN A 15 -14.26 10.55 -17.87
CA ASN A 15 -13.64 10.19 -19.15
C ASN A 15 -13.32 11.43 -20.01
N LYS A 16 -14.18 12.47 -20.01
CA LYS A 16 -13.89 13.74 -20.68
C LYS A 16 -12.67 14.42 -20.11
N ARG A 17 -12.59 14.57 -18.78
CA ARG A 17 -11.42 15.17 -18.09
C ARG A 17 -10.15 14.37 -18.34
N ILE A 18 -10.21 13.02 -18.24
CA ILE A 18 -9.11 12.11 -18.57
C ILE A 18 -8.65 12.31 -20.03
N SER A 19 -9.58 12.43 -20.96
CA SER A 19 -9.27 12.61 -22.38
C SER A 19 -8.61 13.96 -22.66
N LYS A 20 -9.07 15.05 -22.02
CA LYS A 20 -8.44 16.37 -22.13
C LYS A 20 -7.00 16.35 -21.64
N VAL A 21 -6.74 15.80 -20.45
CA VAL A 21 -5.39 15.67 -19.91
C VAL A 21 -4.52 14.78 -20.80
N GLY A 22 -5.04 13.64 -21.27
CA GLY A 22 -4.32 12.75 -22.18
C GLY A 22 -3.96 13.41 -23.52
N ASN A 23 -4.88 14.19 -24.12
CA ASN A 23 -4.59 14.97 -25.34
C ASN A 23 -3.52 16.04 -25.08
N THR A 24 -3.57 16.70 -23.94
CA THR A 24 -2.54 17.68 -23.57
C THR A 24 -1.18 17.03 -23.43
N LEU A 25 -1.10 15.84 -22.83
CA LEU A 25 0.15 15.09 -22.75
C LEU A 25 0.68 14.76 -24.16
N LYS A 26 -0.16 14.24 -25.07
CA LYS A 26 0.22 13.98 -26.46
C LYS A 26 0.70 15.24 -27.18
N ASN A 27 0.00 16.36 -27.04
CA ASN A 27 0.36 17.67 -27.61
C ASN A 27 1.70 18.22 -27.07
N ASN A 28 2.10 17.81 -25.87
CA ASN A 28 3.40 18.14 -25.27
C ASN A 28 4.48 17.09 -25.56
N GLY A 29 4.25 16.17 -26.49
CA GLY A 29 5.26 15.26 -27.03
C GLY A 29 5.39 13.93 -26.29
N PHE A 30 4.54 13.65 -25.28
CA PHE A 30 4.57 12.36 -24.57
C PHE A 30 4.05 11.23 -25.45
N LYS A 31 4.73 10.09 -25.40
CA LYS A 31 4.49 8.90 -26.23
C LYS A 31 4.38 7.65 -25.35
N LYS A 32 3.81 6.61 -25.93
CA LYS A 32 3.80 5.26 -25.35
C LYS A 32 5.17 4.89 -24.77
N GLY A 33 5.20 4.44 -23.54
CA GLY A 33 6.40 4.03 -22.80
C GLY A 33 7.14 5.16 -22.07
N ASP A 34 6.77 6.44 -22.26
CA ASP A 34 7.33 7.52 -21.47
C ASP A 34 6.88 7.44 -20.01
N VAL A 35 7.78 7.71 -19.06
CA VAL A 35 7.48 7.70 -17.64
C VAL A 35 7.01 9.08 -17.18
N ILE A 36 5.86 9.13 -16.52
CA ILE A 36 5.31 10.36 -15.94
C ILE A 36 5.03 10.13 -14.46
N ALA A 37 5.63 10.95 -13.60
CA ALA A 37 5.47 10.85 -12.16
C ALA A 37 4.18 11.53 -11.67
N LEU A 38 3.59 10.94 -10.61
CA LEU A 38 2.51 11.53 -9.83
C LEU A 38 3.01 11.80 -8.41
N TYR A 39 3.34 13.05 -8.12
CA TYR A 39 3.67 13.53 -6.78
C TYR A 39 2.55 14.45 -6.31
N MET A 40 1.43 13.84 -5.95
CA MET A 40 0.17 14.53 -5.61
C MET A 40 -0.54 13.82 -4.45
N PRO A 41 -1.24 14.55 -3.58
CA PRO A 41 -2.08 13.96 -2.55
C PRO A 41 -3.35 13.35 -3.15
N GLN A 42 -4.25 12.85 -2.30
CA GLN A 42 -5.53 12.26 -2.69
C GLN A 42 -6.54 13.31 -3.20
N PHE A 43 -6.28 13.88 -4.38
CA PHE A 43 -7.19 14.77 -5.11
C PHE A 43 -7.87 14.03 -6.26
N ILE A 44 -8.98 14.54 -6.73
CA ILE A 44 -9.64 14.01 -7.92
C ILE A 44 -8.73 14.13 -9.15
N GLU A 45 -7.93 15.19 -9.21
CA GLU A 45 -6.95 15.47 -10.26
C GLU A 45 -5.85 14.40 -10.32
N THR A 46 -5.48 13.83 -9.18
CA THR A 46 -4.50 12.73 -9.10
C THR A 46 -5.01 11.49 -9.84
N TYR A 47 -6.27 11.14 -9.67
CA TYR A 47 -6.89 10.01 -10.37
C TYR A 47 -7.11 10.30 -11.85
N ILE A 48 -7.47 11.54 -12.20
CA ILE A 48 -7.57 11.97 -13.60
C ILE A 48 -6.21 11.87 -14.28
N ALA A 49 -5.15 12.38 -13.67
CA ALA A 49 -3.80 12.26 -14.20
C ALA A 49 -3.36 10.78 -14.33
N TYR A 50 -3.60 9.97 -13.30
CA TYR A 50 -3.29 8.54 -13.30
C TYR A 50 -3.91 7.82 -14.51
N PHE A 51 -5.20 7.95 -14.72
CA PHE A 51 -5.88 7.31 -15.85
C PHE A 51 -5.53 7.93 -17.20
N SER A 52 -5.20 9.23 -17.23
CA SER A 52 -4.77 9.91 -18.48
C SER A 52 -3.42 9.39 -18.96
N ILE A 53 -2.48 9.19 -18.04
CA ILE A 53 -1.16 8.62 -18.34
C ILE A 53 -1.32 7.21 -18.91
N LEU A 54 -2.11 6.35 -18.24
CA LEU A 54 -2.38 4.99 -18.73
C LEU A 54 -3.10 4.99 -20.08
N LYS A 55 -4.07 5.90 -20.28
CA LYS A 55 -4.88 5.98 -21.52
C LYS A 55 -4.05 6.27 -22.76
N ILE A 56 -2.93 6.96 -22.64
CA ILE A 56 -2.02 7.24 -23.74
C ILE A 56 -0.83 6.29 -23.83
N GLY A 57 -0.83 5.20 -23.04
CA GLY A 57 0.23 4.20 -23.04
C GLY A 57 1.53 4.64 -22.37
N CYS A 58 1.51 5.73 -21.60
CA CYS A 58 2.61 6.13 -20.75
C CYS A 58 2.63 5.32 -19.45
N ILE A 59 3.78 5.32 -18.78
CA ILE A 59 4.01 4.59 -17.53
C ILE A 59 3.83 5.54 -16.35
N VAL A 60 2.98 5.16 -15.40
CA VAL A 60 2.77 5.93 -14.18
C VAL A 60 3.89 5.65 -13.18
N LEU A 61 4.47 6.70 -12.61
CA LEU A 61 5.38 6.64 -11.47
C LEU A 61 4.74 7.30 -10.26
N PRO A 62 3.95 6.58 -9.45
CA PRO A 62 3.35 7.17 -8.26
C PRO A 62 4.42 7.39 -7.20
N LEU A 63 4.43 8.60 -6.61
CA LEU A 63 5.34 8.99 -5.54
C LEU A 63 4.52 9.37 -4.30
N PHE A 64 4.94 8.87 -3.15
CA PHE A 64 4.29 9.21 -1.88
C PHE A 64 4.35 10.72 -1.64
N SER A 65 3.19 11.34 -1.42
CA SER A 65 3.05 12.80 -1.26
C SER A 65 3.81 13.36 -0.04
N GLY A 66 4.24 12.51 0.88
CA GLY A 66 5.07 12.86 2.03
C GLY A 66 6.59 12.75 1.81
N TYR A 67 7.05 12.39 0.60
CA TYR A 67 8.49 12.37 0.32
C TYR A 67 9.09 13.78 0.31
N GLY A 68 10.30 13.92 0.89
CA GLY A 68 11.12 15.10 0.70
C GLY A 68 11.83 15.11 -0.67
N SER A 69 12.41 16.26 -1.04
CA SER A 69 13.02 16.48 -2.35
C SER A 69 14.00 15.38 -2.76
N LYS A 70 14.95 15.02 -1.91
CA LYS A 70 15.95 13.98 -2.20
C LYS A 70 15.32 12.67 -2.67
N ALA A 71 14.27 12.21 -1.97
CA ALA A 71 13.60 10.95 -2.30
C ALA A 71 12.82 11.04 -3.63
N VAL A 72 12.23 12.19 -3.93
CA VAL A 72 11.55 12.45 -5.21
C VAL A 72 12.55 12.46 -6.35
N ILE A 73 13.61 13.27 -6.26
CA ILE A 73 14.63 13.45 -7.29
C ILE A 73 15.34 12.13 -7.62
N GLU A 74 15.68 11.34 -6.60
CA GLU A 74 16.30 10.02 -6.78
C GLU A 74 15.42 9.09 -7.63
N ARG A 75 14.12 9.02 -7.34
CA ARG A 75 13.17 8.15 -8.06
C ARG A 75 12.91 8.64 -9.48
N LEU A 76 12.78 9.96 -9.67
CA LEU A 76 12.67 10.56 -11.00
C LEU A 76 13.87 10.22 -11.87
N ASN A 77 15.09 10.29 -11.32
CA ASN A 77 16.33 9.95 -12.04
C ASN A 77 16.41 8.45 -12.35
N ILE A 78 16.12 7.57 -11.41
CA ILE A 78 16.14 6.11 -11.64
C ILE A 78 15.12 5.74 -12.73
N ALA A 79 13.92 6.31 -12.67
CA ALA A 79 12.86 6.04 -13.63
C ALA A 79 13.05 6.77 -14.96
N LYS A 80 13.97 7.73 -15.04
CA LYS A 80 14.15 8.64 -16.19
C LYS A 80 12.83 9.32 -16.56
N ALA A 81 12.11 9.83 -15.54
CA ALA A 81 10.82 10.46 -15.73
C ALA A 81 10.94 11.70 -16.65
N LYS A 82 10.06 11.80 -17.66
CA LYS A 82 9.99 12.93 -18.59
C LYS A 82 9.00 13.99 -18.12
N GLY A 83 8.00 13.59 -17.35
CA GLY A 83 6.98 14.50 -16.78
C GLY A 83 6.73 14.24 -15.33
N ILE A 84 6.22 15.25 -14.63
CA ILE A 84 5.75 15.14 -13.26
C ILE A 84 4.45 15.94 -13.11
N PHE A 85 3.43 15.31 -12.54
CA PHE A 85 2.27 15.98 -11.98
C PHE A 85 2.53 16.29 -10.51
N THR A 86 2.24 17.52 -10.09
CA THR A 86 2.37 17.94 -8.69
C THR A 86 1.37 19.05 -8.35
N VAL A 87 1.31 19.42 -7.08
CA VAL A 87 0.44 20.47 -6.58
C VAL A 87 1.26 21.58 -5.93
N GLU A 88 0.79 22.82 -6.03
CA GLU A 88 1.42 23.95 -5.35
C GLU A 88 1.40 23.72 -3.84
N LYS A 89 0.22 23.38 -3.29
CA LYS A 89 0.03 23.17 -1.86
C LYS A 89 -1.04 22.12 -1.54
N THR A 90 -0.93 21.55 -0.36
CA THR A 90 -1.92 20.67 0.26
C THR A 90 -1.98 20.95 1.76
N PHE A 91 -2.90 20.28 2.47
CA PHE A 91 -3.03 20.43 3.92
C PHE A 91 -2.90 19.07 4.61
N ARG A 92 -2.13 19.03 5.70
CA ARG A 92 -2.05 17.86 6.56
C ARG A 92 -2.24 18.29 8.01
N LYS A 93 -3.31 17.84 8.67
CA LYS A 93 -3.70 18.25 10.04
C LYS A 93 -3.68 19.78 10.20
N ALA A 94 -4.40 20.50 9.33
CA ALA A 94 -4.46 21.96 9.23
C ALA A 94 -3.14 22.68 8.89
N LYS A 95 -2.01 21.99 8.79
CA LYS A 95 -0.75 22.59 8.36
C LYS A 95 -0.69 22.64 6.84
N GLU A 96 -0.48 23.84 6.28
CA GLU A 96 -0.21 24.01 4.86
C GLU A 96 1.17 23.41 4.53
N ILE A 97 1.22 22.60 3.48
CA ILE A 97 2.43 22.03 2.92
C ILE A 97 2.57 22.50 1.49
N ARG A 98 3.57 23.30 1.22
CA ARG A 98 3.90 23.80 -0.12
C ARG A 98 4.72 22.75 -0.87
N MET A 99 4.01 21.78 -1.47
CA MET A 99 4.65 20.60 -2.06
C MET A 99 5.60 20.93 -3.20
N PHE A 100 5.18 21.80 -4.12
CA PHE A 100 6.03 22.20 -5.23
C PHE A 100 7.28 22.94 -4.77
N ASP A 101 7.17 23.83 -3.78
CA ASP A 101 8.31 24.56 -3.22
C ASP A 101 9.39 23.63 -2.63
N GLN A 102 8.98 22.45 -2.11
CA GLN A 102 9.92 21.48 -1.57
C GLN A 102 10.84 20.86 -2.62
N ILE A 103 10.40 20.78 -3.88
CA ILE A 103 11.13 20.06 -4.93
C ILE A 103 11.64 20.96 -6.05
N LYS A 104 11.04 22.13 -6.28
CA LYS A 104 11.32 22.98 -7.46
C LYS A 104 12.78 23.36 -7.64
N GLY A 105 13.51 23.58 -6.54
CA GLY A 105 14.94 23.95 -6.57
C GLY A 105 15.85 22.81 -7.01
N ASP A 106 15.41 21.56 -6.91
CA ASP A 106 16.19 20.38 -7.21
C ASP A 106 15.81 19.69 -8.54
N LEU A 107 14.69 20.08 -9.17
CA LEU A 107 14.20 19.45 -10.40
C LEU A 107 15.17 19.55 -11.59
N ASP A 108 16.05 20.54 -11.61
CA ASP A 108 17.10 20.65 -12.66
C ASP A 108 18.14 19.53 -12.59
N GLN A 109 18.24 18.80 -11.48
CA GLN A 109 19.04 17.60 -11.34
C GLN A 109 18.46 16.41 -12.12
N VAL A 110 17.18 16.46 -12.53
CA VAL A 110 16.53 15.43 -13.35
C VAL A 110 16.65 15.79 -14.81
N LYS A 111 17.72 15.29 -15.46
CA LYS A 111 18.03 15.64 -16.87
C LYS A 111 16.97 15.18 -17.88
N SER A 112 16.22 14.11 -17.55
CA SER A 112 15.14 13.60 -18.39
C SER A 112 13.84 14.42 -18.29
N LEU A 113 13.70 15.31 -17.29
CA LEU A 113 12.45 16.02 -17.04
C LEU A 113 12.22 17.15 -18.06
N GLU A 114 11.16 16.99 -18.83
CA GLU A 114 10.78 17.94 -19.91
C GLU A 114 9.64 18.87 -19.45
N LYS A 115 8.67 18.36 -18.66
CA LYS A 115 7.46 19.07 -18.27
C LYS A 115 7.05 18.83 -16.81
N ILE A 116 6.48 19.89 -16.22
CA ILE A 116 5.89 19.90 -14.87
C ILE A 116 4.43 20.30 -15.03
N PHE A 117 3.51 19.43 -14.71
CA PHE A 117 2.07 19.69 -14.71
C PHE A 117 1.65 20.06 -13.29
N LEU A 118 1.34 21.35 -13.09
CA LEU A 118 1.14 21.92 -11.77
C LEU A 118 -0.35 22.27 -11.51
N LEU A 119 -0.90 21.69 -10.46
CA LEU A 119 -2.16 22.19 -9.88
C LEU A 119 -1.83 23.37 -8.96
N GLY A 120 -1.83 24.57 -9.51
CA GLY A 120 -1.41 25.80 -8.85
C GLY A 120 -1.13 26.91 -9.87
N ASN A 121 -0.59 28.03 -9.40
CA ASN A 121 -0.42 29.27 -10.17
C ASN A 121 1.05 29.65 -10.46
N ASP A 122 2.02 28.84 -10.01
CA ASP A 122 3.44 29.11 -10.27
C ASP A 122 3.75 29.04 -11.78
N LYS A 123 4.73 29.81 -12.24
CA LYS A 123 5.06 29.96 -13.65
C LYS A 123 6.51 29.61 -13.92
N GLY A 124 6.78 29.03 -15.08
CA GLY A 124 8.14 28.68 -15.50
C GLY A 124 8.17 28.03 -16.88
N LYS A 125 9.33 27.98 -17.52
CA LYS A 125 9.50 27.49 -18.88
C LYS A 125 9.01 26.04 -19.07
N LYS A 126 9.15 25.18 -18.04
CA LYS A 126 8.71 23.79 -18.08
C LYS A 126 7.34 23.58 -17.45
N ILE A 127 6.74 24.61 -16.82
CA ILE A 127 5.49 24.50 -16.05
C ILE A 127 4.30 24.65 -16.99
N PHE A 128 3.36 23.71 -16.83
CA PHE A 128 2.07 23.71 -17.49
C PHE A 128 0.99 23.61 -16.39
N ASN A 129 0.22 24.68 -16.22
CA ASN A 129 -0.78 24.74 -15.16
C ASN A 129 -2.03 23.97 -15.52
N TRP A 130 -2.70 23.42 -14.48
CA TRP A 130 -3.87 22.56 -14.64
C TRP A 130 -5.03 23.23 -15.41
N GLU A 131 -5.27 24.51 -15.23
CA GLU A 131 -6.31 25.28 -15.92
C GLU A 131 -6.20 25.23 -17.46
N ASN A 132 -5.00 25.02 -17.98
CA ASN A 132 -4.76 24.95 -19.43
C ASN A 132 -5.23 23.63 -20.07
N PHE A 133 -5.68 22.63 -19.28
CA PHE A 133 -6.26 21.40 -19.81
C PHE A 133 -7.69 21.61 -20.38
N ASP A 134 -8.38 22.68 -20.03
CA ASP A 134 -9.78 22.87 -20.43
C ASP A 134 -9.97 23.21 -21.91
N ASN A 135 -8.94 23.75 -22.56
CA ASN A 135 -8.98 24.19 -23.97
C ASN A 135 -8.62 23.11 -24.99
N VAL A 136 -8.67 21.83 -24.59
CA VAL A 136 -8.26 20.69 -25.42
C VAL A 136 -9.45 19.76 -25.65
N SER A 137 -9.46 19.03 -26.76
CA SER A 137 -10.51 18.05 -27.09
C SER A 137 -10.74 17.04 -25.96
N ASP A 138 -11.99 16.75 -25.66
CA ASP A 138 -12.41 15.71 -24.71
C ASP A 138 -12.57 14.33 -25.35
N LYS A 139 -12.21 14.19 -26.64
CA LYS A 139 -12.20 12.94 -27.39
C LYS A 139 -10.78 12.42 -27.52
N LEU A 140 -10.50 11.25 -26.99
CA LEU A 140 -9.19 10.61 -27.06
C LEU A 140 -9.37 9.09 -27.22
N LYS A 141 -8.82 8.54 -28.31
CA LYS A 141 -8.72 7.08 -28.46
C LYS A 141 -7.69 6.55 -27.45
N THR A 142 -8.08 5.50 -26.72
CA THR A 142 -7.16 4.78 -25.82
C THR A 142 -6.07 4.11 -26.66
N GLU A 143 -4.83 4.22 -26.21
CA GLU A 143 -3.68 3.58 -26.84
C GLU A 143 -3.78 2.07 -26.72
N GLU A 144 -3.42 1.37 -27.79
CA GLU A 144 -3.39 -0.09 -27.82
C GLU A 144 -2.09 -0.59 -27.19
N MET A 145 -2.22 -1.35 -26.09
CA MET A 145 -1.10 -1.87 -25.34
C MET A 145 -1.00 -3.38 -25.45
N ASN A 146 0.22 -3.91 -25.44
CA ASN A 146 0.40 -5.33 -25.19
C ASN A 146 0.15 -5.63 -23.70
N ALA A 147 -0.34 -6.82 -23.41
CA ALA A 147 -0.62 -7.25 -22.05
C ALA A 147 0.59 -7.09 -21.11
N GLU A 148 1.79 -7.38 -21.63
CA GLU A 148 3.06 -7.32 -20.91
C GLU A 148 3.76 -5.95 -20.94
N ASP A 149 3.19 -4.93 -21.60
CA ASP A 149 3.76 -3.59 -21.57
C ASP A 149 3.73 -3.03 -20.14
N PRO A 150 4.78 -2.30 -19.69
CA PRO A 150 4.78 -1.64 -18.39
C PRO A 150 3.66 -0.62 -18.26
N ALA A 151 2.94 -0.65 -17.13
CA ALA A 151 1.87 0.30 -16.79
C ALA A 151 2.28 1.22 -15.63
N ILE A 152 2.89 0.65 -14.59
CA ILE A 152 3.25 1.39 -13.38
C ILE A 152 4.65 0.96 -12.91
N ILE A 153 5.40 1.91 -12.33
CA ILE A 153 6.62 1.65 -11.58
C ILE A 153 6.37 2.06 -10.13
N HIS A 154 6.29 1.10 -9.22
CA HIS A 154 6.22 1.37 -7.79
C HIS A 154 7.59 1.17 -7.13
N PHE A 155 8.06 2.21 -6.41
CA PHE A 155 9.31 2.10 -5.66
C PHE A 155 9.09 1.60 -4.24
N THR A 156 9.91 0.61 -3.84
CA THR A 156 10.04 0.15 -2.45
C THR A 156 11.37 0.56 -1.87
N SER A 157 11.46 0.60 -0.53
CA SER A 157 12.74 0.73 0.18
C SER A 157 13.56 -0.54 -0.04
N GLY A 158 14.73 -0.41 -0.65
CA GLY A 158 15.64 -1.54 -0.77
C GLY A 158 16.40 -1.78 0.54
N THR A 159 16.62 -3.02 0.93
CA THR A 159 17.47 -3.42 2.09
C THR A 159 18.90 -2.87 1.98
N THR A 160 19.38 -2.59 0.77
CA THR A 160 20.67 -1.98 0.47
C THR A 160 20.63 -0.44 0.44
N GLY A 161 19.51 0.18 0.83
CA GLY A 161 19.33 1.64 0.82
C GLY A 161 18.91 2.24 -0.52
N LYS A 162 19.23 1.61 -1.68
CA LYS A 162 18.80 2.10 -3.00
C LYS A 162 17.37 1.63 -3.32
N PRO A 163 16.45 2.54 -3.71
CA PRO A 163 15.07 2.17 -4.04
C PRO A 163 15.01 1.12 -5.16
N LYS A 164 14.02 0.21 -5.06
CA LYS A 164 13.72 -0.82 -6.07
C LYS A 164 12.44 -0.42 -6.81
N GLY A 165 12.48 -0.25 -8.12
CA GLY A 165 11.30 0.06 -8.95
C GLY A 165 10.63 -1.21 -9.46
N CYS A 166 9.57 -1.67 -8.82
CA CYS A 166 8.78 -2.82 -9.27
C CYS A 166 7.92 -2.44 -10.47
N VAL A 167 7.98 -3.23 -11.54
CA VAL A 167 7.28 -2.98 -12.80
C VAL A 167 5.98 -3.77 -12.86
N TYR A 168 4.85 -3.08 -12.91
CA TYR A 168 3.54 -3.69 -13.16
C TYR A 168 3.21 -3.61 -14.63
N THR A 169 2.77 -4.73 -15.20
CA THR A 169 2.26 -4.80 -16.57
C THR A 169 0.78 -4.44 -16.61
N HIS A 170 0.27 -4.09 -17.78
CA HIS A 170 -1.16 -3.79 -17.95
C HIS A 170 -2.03 -4.98 -17.53
N ILE A 171 -1.69 -6.20 -17.95
CA ILE A 171 -2.46 -7.40 -17.60
C ILE A 171 -2.30 -7.75 -16.11
N GLY A 172 -1.06 -7.66 -15.59
CA GLY A 172 -0.76 -7.98 -14.20
C GLY A 172 -1.51 -7.09 -13.23
N LEU A 173 -1.50 -5.79 -13.48
CA LEU A 173 -2.19 -4.81 -12.65
C LEU A 173 -3.69 -5.11 -12.55
N VAL A 174 -4.37 -5.17 -13.69
CA VAL A 174 -5.83 -5.30 -13.72
C VAL A 174 -6.27 -6.69 -13.25
N THR A 175 -5.68 -7.75 -13.81
CA THR A 175 -6.11 -9.12 -13.54
C THR A 175 -5.84 -9.53 -12.10
N LYS A 176 -4.63 -9.23 -11.59
CA LYS A 176 -4.26 -9.59 -10.22
C LYS A 176 -5.14 -8.89 -9.20
N MET A 177 -5.27 -7.58 -9.32
CA MET A 177 -6.02 -6.78 -8.35
C MET A 177 -7.53 -7.08 -8.42
N ALA A 178 -8.09 -7.22 -9.63
CA ALA A 178 -9.49 -7.57 -9.79
C ALA A 178 -9.79 -8.98 -9.26
N PHE A 179 -8.87 -9.92 -9.42
CA PHE A 179 -9.02 -11.28 -8.92
C PHE A 179 -8.94 -11.34 -7.39
N ASP A 180 -7.92 -10.73 -6.79
CA ASP A 180 -7.71 -10.75 -5.35
C ASP A 180 -8.95 -10.20 -4.60
N GLU A 181 -9.43 -9.05 -5.02
CA GLU A 181 -10.52 -8.38 -4.33
C GLU A 181 -11.91 -8.83 -4.82
N GLY A 182 -12.07 -9.04 -6.12
CA GLY A 182 -13.37 -9.46 -6.68
C GLY A 182 -13.74 -10.88 -6.32
N ILE A 183 -12.80 -11.82 -6.38
CA ILE A 183 -13.08 -13.25 -6.10
C ILE A 183 -12.96 -13.57 -4.61
N LEU A 184 -11.90 -13.12 -3.92
CA LEU A 184 -11.65 -13.52 -2.54
C LEU A 184 -12.38 -12.63 -1.54
N ALA A 185 -12.35 -11.31 -1.75
CA ALA A 185 -12.98 -10.33 -0.87
C ALA A 185 -14.36 -9.85 -1.38
N ASP A 186 -14.93 -10.53 -2.38
CA ASP A 186 -16.30 -10.31 -2.87
C ASP A 186 -16.61 -8.84 -3.23
N PHE A 187 -15.62 -8.13 -3.81
CA PHE A 187 -15.80 -6.76 -4.25
C PHE A 187 -16.69 -6.70 -5.51
N LYS A 188 -17.70 -5.83 -5.50
CA LYS A 188 -18.76 -5.80 -6.50
C LYS A 188 -19.03 -4.41 -7.06
N GLN A 189 -19.68 -4.34 -8.20
CA GLN A 189 -20.14 -3.09 -8.83
C GLN A 189 -21.02 -2.23 -7.91
N ILE A 190 -21.81 -2.87 -7.04
CA ILE A 190 -22.71 -2.17 -6.12
C ILE A 190 -21.97 -1.53 -4.93
N ASP A 191 -20.71 -1.90 -4.71
CA ASP A 191 -19.97 -1.41 -3.56
C ASP A 191 -19.62 0.08 -3.69
N VAL A 192 -19.58 0.70 -2.52
CA VAL A 192 -18.99 2.02 -2.32
C VAL A 192 -17.69 1.83 -1.58
N HIS A 193 -16.59 2.10 -2.25
CA HIS A 193 -15.23 1.88 -1.76
C HIS A 193 -14.62 3.12 -1.13
N LEU A 194 -14.01 2.97 0.04
CA LEU A 194 -13.18 3.98 0.69
C LEU A 194 -11.82 3.40 1.04
N CYS A 195 -10.77 4.02 0.53
CA CYS A 195 -9.40 3.80 0.96
C CYS A 195 -8.67 5.15 1.03
N MET A 196 -8.07 5.46 2.17
CA MET A 196 -7.33 6.72 2.37
C MET A 196 -5.81 6.55 2.21
N ALA A 197 -5.35 5.45 1.60
CA ALA A 197 -3.95 5.26 1.31
C ALA A 197 -3.50 6.14 0.15
N ASP A 198 -2.34 6.79 0.30
CA ASP A 198 -1.73 7.63 -0.74
C ASP A 198 -1.42 6.83 -2.01
N MET A 199 -1.51 7.47 -3.18
CA MET A 199 -1.25 6.85 -4.48
C MET A 199 0.18 6.32 -4.62
N GLY A 200 1.14 6.88 -3.89
CA GLY A 200 2.53 6.41 -3.83
C GLY A 200 2.70 5.05 -3.15
N TRP A 201 1.70 4.57 -2.44
CA TRP A 201 1.63 3.18 -1.97
C TRP A 201 0.89 2.31 -2.98
N MET A 202 1.28 1.04 -3.09
CA MET A 202 0.61 0.06 -3.96
C MET A 202 -0.90 0.02 -3.74
N VAL A 203 -1.34 0.15 -2.50
CA VAL A 203 -2.76 0.16 -2.11
C VAL A 203 -3.54 1.31 -2.75
N GLY A 204 -2.94 2.49 -2.95
CA GLY A 204 -3.58 3.62 -3.65
C GLY A 204 -3.89 3.30 -5.11
N SER A 205 -2.90 2.79 -5.85
CA SER A 205 -3.09 2.34 -7.25
C SER A 205 -4.03 1.15 -7.34
N LYS A 206 -3.95 0.21 -6.39
CA LYS A 206 -4.87 -0.92 -6.26
C LYS A 206 -6.31 -0.42 -6.13
N SER A 207 -6.58 0.50 -5.22
CA SER A 207 -7.92 1.07 -4.99
C SER A 207 -8.53 1.70 -6.24
N ALA A 208 -7.75 2.48 -7.00
CA ALA A 208 -8.18 3.05 -8.26
C ALA A 208 -8.52 1.96 -9.30
N THR A 209 -7.68 0.93 -9.37
CA THR A 209 -7.81 -0.16 -10.35
C THR A 209 -9.02 -1.04 -10.04
N ILE A 210 -9.21 -1.49 -8.79
CA ILE A 210 -10.33 -2.35 -8.43
C ILE A 210 -11.68 -1.64 -8.60
N ALA A 211 -11.77 -0.38 -8.15
CA ALA A 211 -13.01 0.38 -8.31
C ALA A 211 -13.39 0.57 -9.78
N SER A 212 -12.42 0.92 -10.63
CA SER A 212 -12.68 1.12 -12.06
C SER A 212 -12.96 -0.19 -12.81
N SER A 213 -12.22 -1.28 -12.53
CA SER A 213 -12.40 -2.57 -13.20
C SER A 213 -13.74 -3.25 -12.88
N HIS A 214 -14.28 -3.00 -11.69
CA HIS A 214 -15.60 -3.52 -11.28
C HIS A 214 -16.76 -2.55 -11.54
N GLY A 215 -16.46 -1.30 -11.97
CA GLY A 215 -17.49 -0.26 -12.14
C GLY A 215 -18.10 0.20 -10.82
N ALA A 216 -17.39 0.05 -9.71
CA ALA A 216 -17.83 0.42 -8.38
C ALA A 216 -17.63 1.93 -8.11
N LYS A 217 -18.31 2.45 -7.09
CA LYS A 217 -18.12 3.82 -6.62
C LYS A 217 -16.88 3.89 -5.73
N MET A 218 -16.10 4.96 -5.88
CA MET A 218 -14.95 5.24 -5.05
C MET A 218 -15.07 6.61 -4.39
N ILE A 219 -14.84 6.65 -3.09
CA ILE A 219 -14.75 7.90 -2.31
C ILE A 219 -13.30 8.33 -2.26
N ILE A 220 -13.01 9.50 -2.80
CA ILE A 220 -11.70 10.14 -2.72
C ILE A 220 -11.74 11.14 -1.57
N ALA A 221 -10.88 10.96 -0.58
CA ALA A 221 -10.86 11.78 0.63
C ALA A 221 -9.44 12.31 0.89
N GLU A 222 -9.25 13.61 0.69
CA GLU A 222 -7.99 14.27 1.00
C GLU A 222 -7.69 14.28 2.50
N GLY A 223 -6.42 14.21 2.86
CA GLY A 223 -5.94 14.34 4.23
C GLY A 223 -5.92 13.03 5.00
N VAL A 224 -5.94 13.13 6.33
CA VAL A 224 -5.75 12.00 7.23
C VAL A 224 -7.07 11.50 7.83
N PRO A 225 -7.16 10.23 8.25
CA PRO A 225 -8.41 9.61 8.71
C PRO A 225 -8.93 10.13 10.07
N ASP A 226 -8.09 10.84 10.83
CA ASP A 226 -8.34 11.28 12.21
C ASP A 226 -8.32 12.81 12.39
N PHE A 227 -8.46 13.60 11.31
CA PHE A 227 -8.48 15.05 11.36
C PHE A 227 -9.38 15.66 10.24
N PRO A 228 -10.14 16.73 10.48
CA PRO A 228 -10.23 17.56 11.71
C PRO A 228 -11.00 16.90 12.86
N ASP A 229 -11.65 15.78 12.62
CA ASP A 229 -12.44 15.01 13.56
C ASP A 229 -11.79 13.64 13.77
N GLU A 230 -11.64 13.21 15.02
CA GLU A 230 -11.03 11.93 15.38
C GLU A 230 -11.73 10.71 14.78
N LEU A 231 -13.03 10.85 14.46
CA LEU A 231 -13.87 9.83 13.85
C LEU A 231 -14.09 10.05 12.36
N ARG A 232 -13.33 10.95 11.74
CA ARG A 232 -13.54 11.34 10.34
C ARG A 232 -13.68 10.14 9.40
N PHE A 233 -12.83 9.13 9.55
CA PHE A 233 -12.87 7.93 8.72
C PHE A 233 -14.24 7.23 8.81
N TRP A 234 -14.74 7.02 10.02
CA TRP A 234 -16.02 6.38 10.26
C TRP A 234 -17.22 7.23 9.84
N LYS A 235 -17.13 8.56 10.03
CA LYS A 235 -18.13 9.51 9.54
C LYS A 235 -18.22 9.55 8.02
N LEU A 236 -17.10 9.34 7.30
CA LEU A 236 -17.11 9.17 5.85
C LEU A 236 -17.84 7.87 5.45
N ILE A 237 -17.62 6.78 6.18
CA ILE A 237 -18.33 5.52 5.96
C ILE A 237 -19.83 5.71 6.14
N GLU A 238 -20.26 6.31 7.25
CA GLU A 238 -21.67 6.62 7.53
C GLU A 238 -22.28 7.52 6.44
N LYS A 239 -21.64 8.66 6.16
CA LYS A 239 -22.15 9.68 5.24
C LYS A 239 -22.34 9.16 3.83
N TYR A 240 -21.37 8.40 3.32
CA TYR A 240 -21.38 7.94 1.94
C TYR A 240 -21.85 6.49 1.79
N LYS A 241 -22.30 5.87 2.90
CA LYS A 241 -22.78 4.48 2.93
C LYS A 241 -21.75 3.52 2.32
N VAL A 242 -20.49 3.68 2.76
CA VAL A 242 -19.40 2.83 2.32
C VAL A 242 -19.69 1.39 2.70
N SER A 243 -19.58 0.48 1.74
CA SER A 243 -19.86 -0.95 1.95
C SER A 243 -18.60 -1.80 1.98
N TRP A 244 -17.51 -1.32 1.38
CA TRP A 244 -16.24 -2.00 1.29
C TRP A 244 -15.10 -1.01 1.55
N THR A 245 -14.26 -1.30 2.54
CA THR A 245 -13.16 -0.39 2.92
C THR A 245 -11.86 -1.14 3.10
N GLU A 246 -10.74 -0.45 2.89
CA GLU A 246 -9.40 -0.94 3.17
C GLU A 246 -8.72 -0.03 4.18
N LEU A 247 -8.17 -0.63 5.24
CA LEU A 247 -7.54 0.08 6.34
C LEU A 247 -6.32 -0.68 6.89
N SER A 248 -5.44 0.04 7.58
CA SER A 248 -4.27 -0.56 8.22
C SER A 248 -4.54 -0.95 9.68
N PRO A 249 -3.86 -1.98 10.21
CA PRO A 249 -3.86 -2.27 11.65
C PRO A 249 -3.46 -1.07 12.52
N ALA A 250 -2.53 -0.22 12.05
CA ALA A 250 -2.11 0.99 12.74
C ALA A 250 -3.26 1.99 12.96
N LEU A 251 -4.14 2.15 11.96
CA LEU A 251 -5.34 2.98 12.11
C LEU A 251 -6.20 2.45 13.25
N ILE A 252 -6.43 1.15 13.32
CA ILE A 252 -7.28 0.53 14.34
C ILE A 252 -6.63 0.64 15.72
N ARG A 253 -5.33 0.41 15.86
CA ARG A 253 -4.61 0.64 17.13
C ARG A 253 -4.78 2.07 17.64
N ASN A 254 -4.75 3.05 16.74
CA ASN A 254 -5.01 4.44 17.10
C ASN A 254 -6.49 4.68 17.49
N GLN A 255 -7.42 4.15 16.72
CA GLN A 255 -8.86 4.37 16.95
C GLN A 255 -9.35 3.70 18.27
N MET A 256 -8.88 2.51 18.59
CA MET A 256 -9.27 1.80 19.83
C MET A 256 -8.76 2.46 21.12
N THR A 257 -7.85 3.47 21.04
CA THR A 257 -7.46 4.27 22.21
C THR A 257 -8.48 5.35 22.58
N LYS A 258 -9.46 5.58 21.72
CA LYS A 258 -10.53 6.58 21.93
C LYS A 258 -11.64 6.03 22.80
N ASP A 259 -12.44 6.92 23.39
CA ASP A 259 -13.64 6.51 24.13
C ASP A 259 -14.63 5.81 23.18
N ASN A 260 -14.99 4.58 23.50
CA ASN A 260 -15.95 3.79 22.72
C ASN A 260 -17.30 4.48 22.53
N LYS A 261 -17.74 5.30 23.49
CA LYS A 261 -18.98 6.08 23.41
C LYS A 261 -19.05 6.99 22.18
N LEU A 262 -17.90 7.46 21.67
CA LEU A 262 -17.86 8.29 20.48
C LEU A 262 -18.36 7.55 19.22
N PHE A 263 -18.24 6.23 19.20
CA PHE A 263 -18.64 5.39 18.05
C PHE A 263 -20.08 4.90 18.12
N GLU A 264 -20.74 4.96 19.31
CA GLU A 264 -22.06 4.35 19.53
C GLU A 264 -23.15 4.94 18.66
N ASN A 265 -23.04 6.23 18.31
CA ASN A 265 -24.01 6.95 17.49
C ASN A 265 -23.75 6.87 15.99
N LEU A 266 -22.70 6.16 15.53
CA LEU A 266 -22.38 6.01 14.11
C LEU A 266 -23.21 4.88 13.48
N ASP A 267 -23.84 5.18 12.36
CA ASP A 267 -24.48 4.17 11.51
C ASP A 267 -23.48 3.56 10.52
N LEU A 268 -22.84 2.48 10.94
CA LEU A 268 -21.90 1.72 10.12
C LEU A 268 -22.55 0.48 9.46
N SER A 269 -23.88 0.40 9.43
CA SER A 269 -24.63 -0.76 8.92
C SER A 269 -24.44 -1.02 7.43
N SER A 270 -23.94 -0.04 6.68
CA SER A 270 -23.57 -0.19 5.27
C SER A 270 -22.32 -1.03 5.04
N LEU A 271 -21.45 -1.16 6.05
CA LEU A 271 -20.22 -1.94 5.94
C LEU A 271 -20.51 -3.42 5.73
N ARG A 272 -20.00 -3.97 4.65
CA ARG A 272 -20.14 -5.36 4.26
C ARG A 272 -18.81 -6.12 4.41
N ILE A 273 -17.71 -5.45 4.12
CA ILE A 273 -16.36 -6.03 4.17
C ILE A 273 -15.35 -4.96 4.61
N ILE A 274 -14.41 -5.38 5.44
CA ILE A 274 -13.22 -4.62 5.81
C ILE A 274 -12.00 -5.39 5.34
N CYS A 275 -11.25 -4.85 4.38
CA CYS A 275 -9.96 -5.39 3.98
C CYS A 275 -8.83 -4.73 4.76
N THR A 276 -7.77 -5.47 4.98
CA THR A 276 -6.62 -5.01 5.76
C THR A 276 -5.34 -5.72 5.34
N GLY A 277 -4.20 -5.07 5.52
CA GLY A 277 -2.91 -5.64 5.22
C GLY A 277 -1.76 -4.70 5.55
N GLY A 278 -0.55 -5.10 5.18
CA GLY A 278 0.66 -4.28 5.30
C GLY A 278 1.41 -4.43 6.63
N GLU A 279 0.77 -4.90 7.69
CA GLU A 279 1.40 -5.18 8.99
C GLU A 279 0.69 -6.32 9.72
N PRO A 280 1.40 -7.01 10.64
CA PRO A 280 0.80 -8.05 11.45
C PRO A 280 -0.30 -7.52 12.39
N TRP A 281 -1.31 -8.34 12.61
CA TRP A 281 -2.34 -8.09 13.59
C TRP A 281 -1.99 -8.69 14.95
N THR A 282 -2.31 -7.95 16.02
CA THR A 282 -2.42 -8.50 17.36
C THR A 282 -3.89 -8.75 17.70
N GLU A 283 -4.15 -9.63 18.66
CA GLU A 283 -5.50 -10.10 18.97
C GLU A 283 -6.45 -9.00 19.41
N LYS A 284 -6.00 -8.09 20.28
CA LYS A 284 -6.83 -7.05 20.86
C LYS A 284 -7.42 -6.05 19.86
N PRO A 285 -6.63 -5.43 18.93
CA PRO A 285 -7.19 -4.58 17.89
C PRO A 285 -8.08 -5.33 16.90
N TRP A 286 -7.74 -6.59 16.56
CA TRP A 286 -8.59 -7.42 15.71
C TRP A 286 -9.97 -7.65 16.30
N LYS A 287 -10.02 -8.09 17.58
CA LYS A 287 -11.28 -8.30 18.28
C LYS A 287 -12.08 -7.01 18.41
N TRP A 288 -11.44 -5.90 18.76
CA TRP A 288 -12.12 -4.60 18.84
C TRP A 288 -12.76 -4.22 17.49
N LEU A 289 -12.03 -4.38 16.38
CA LEU A 289 -12.57 -4.10 15.05
C LEU A 289 -13.74 -5.04 14.71
N PHE A 290 -13.59 -6.34 14.94
CA PHE A 290 -14.61 -7.32 14.59
C PHE A 290 -15.86 -7.22 15.46
N GLU A 291 -15.68 -7.23 16.80
CA GLU A 291 -16.79 -7.30 17.75
C GLU A 291 -17.48 -5.95 17.92
N PHE A 292 -16.70 -4.89 18.09
CA PHE A 292 -17.23 -3.58 18.41
C PHE A 292 -17.65 -2.79 17.16
N ILE A 293 -16.78 -2.61 16.19
CA ILE A 293 -17.08 -1.89 14.94
C ILE A 293 -17.94 -2.75 14.01
N GLY A 294 -17.50 -3.96 13.73
CA GLY A 294 -18.13 -4.89 12.79
C GLY A 294 -19.37 -5.60 13.37
N LYS A 295 -19.70 -5.36 14.66
CA LYS A 295 -20.83 -5.99 15.37
C LYS A 295 -20.86 -7.51 15.23
N SER A 296 -19.68 -8.14 15.18
CA SER A 296 -19.46 -9.59 14.94
C SER A 296 -20.11 -10.12 13.66
N LYS A 297 -20.32 -9.25 12.68
CA LYS A 297 -20.97 -9.57 11.39
C LYS A 297 -20.11 -9.23 10.19
N VAL A 298 -19.33 -8.14 10.25
CA VAL A 298 -18.50 -7.69 9.14
C VAL A 298 -17.19 -8.47 9.13
N PRO A 299 -16.89 -9.27 8.09
CA PRO A 299 -15.65 -10.02 8.02
C PRO A 299 -14.44 -9.08 7.83
N ILE A 300 -13.33 -9.43 8.48
CA ILE A 300 -12.04 -8.78 8.30
C ILE A 300 -11.21 -9.63 7.35
N MET A 301 -11.04 -9.15 6.13
CA MET A 301 -10.29 -9.81 5.06
C MET A 301 -8.81 -9.43 5.18
N ASN A 302 -8.05 -10.23 5.93
CA ASN A 302 -6.61 -10.02 6.07
C ASN A 302 -5.88 -10.44 4.80
N SER A 303 -4.93 -9.62 4.36
CA SER A 303 -4.15 -9.86 3.15
C SER A 303 -2.67 -9.60 3.38
N ALA A 304 -1.82 -10.42 2.79
CA ALA A 304 -0.37 -10.27 2.82
C ALA A 304 0.24 -10.51 1.45
N GLY A 305 1.12 -9.61 1.08
CA GLY A 305 1.85 -9.62 -0.16
C GLY A 305 2.77 -8.42 -0.20
N GLY A 306 2.99 -7.88 -1.38
CA GLY A 306 3.90 -6.74 -1.48
C GLY A 306 3.84 -6.09 -2.86
N THR A 307 4.60 -5.02 -2.96
CA THR A 307 4.76 -4.28 -4.21
C THR A 307 5.28 -5.19 -5.33
N GLU A 308 6.10 -6.18 -5.00
CA GLU A 308 6.70 -7.11 -5.95
C GLU A 308 5.70 -8.08 -6.58
N VAL A 309 4.51 -8.23 -6.00
CA VAL A 309 3.48 -9.17 -6.50
C VAL A 309 2.19 -8.48 -6.94
N SER A 310 2.21 -7.15 -7.06
CA SER A 310 1.06 -6.32 -7.48
C SER A 310 -0.22 -6.58 -6.65
N GLY A 311 -0.09 -7.04 -5.41
CA GLY A 311 -1.21 -7.43 -4.57
C GLY A 311 -0.79 -8.39 -3.47
N SER A 312 -1.58 -9.44 -3.28
CA SER A 312 -1.41 -10.38 -2.18
C SER A 312 -0.90 -11.76 -2.61
N ILE A 313 -0.18 -12.44 -1.74
CA ILE A 313 0.20 -13.87 -1.84
C ILE A 313 -0.77 -14.69 -0.99
N LEU A 314 -1.05 -14.21 0.22
CA LEU A 314 -1.98 -14.80 1.17
C LEU A 314 -3.17 -13.86 1.37
N HIS A 315 -4.36 -14.41 1.53
CA HIS A 315 -5.57 -13.64 1.72
C HIS A 315 -6.58 -14.41 2.59
N CYS A 316 -7.64 -13.74 3.02
CA CYS A 316 -8.82 -14.40 3.51
C CYS A 316 -9.80 -14.69 2.36
N CYS A 317 -10.50 -15.81 2.45
CA CYS A 317 -11.57 -16.20 1.55
C CYS A 317 -12.84 -16.39 2.38
N LEU A 318 -13.96 -15.78 1.97
CA LEU A 318 -15.22 -15.79 2.70
C LEU A 318 -15.82 -17.20 2.90
N HIS A 319 -15.44 -18.17 2.07
CA HIS A 319 -15.92 -19.56 2.15
C HIS A 319 -15.13 -20.44 3.11
N ARG A 320 -14.19 -19.88 3.88
CA ARG A 320 -13.37 -20.60 4.85
C ARG A 320 -13.48 -19.98 6.24
N PRO A 321 -13.30 -20.75 7.31
CA PRO A 321 -13.25 -20.22 8.66
C PRO A 321 -12.17 -19.15 8.84
N PHE A 322 -12.42 -18.20 9.72
CA PHE A 322 -11.48 -17.13 10.08
C PHE A 322 -10.87 -17.41 11.45
N LYS A 323 -9.58 -17.14 11.59
CA LYS A 323 -8.86 -17.06 12.86
C LYS A 323 -8.22 -15.68 12.99
N VAL A 324 -8.11 -15.19 14.20
CA VAL A 324 -7.54 -13.88 14.50
C VAL A 324 -6.14 -13.74 13.89
N GLY A 325 -5.94 -12.68 13.10
CA GLY A 325 -4.65 -12.34 12.49
C GLY A 325 -4.15 -13.30 11.41
N SER A 326 -4.89 -14.37 11.11
CA SER A 326 -4.47 -15.35 10.10
C SER A 326 -4.91 -14.97 8.68
N PHE A 327 -4.34 -15.70 7.72
CA PHE A 327 -4.82 -15.80 6.35
C PHE A 327 -5.34 -17.21 6.14
N ASN A 328 -6.55 -17.35 5.62
CA ASN A 328 -7.15 -18.69 5.50
C ASN A 328 -6.94 -19.36 4.14
N ALA A 329 -6.31 -18.64 3.18
CA ALA A 329 -5.98 -19.20 1.88
C ALA A 329 -4.75 -18.51 1.24
N PRO A 330 -3.90 -19.26 0.51
CA PRO A 330 -3.07 -18.64 -0.51
C PRO A 330 -3.97 -18.22 -1.68
N ILE A 331 -3.59 -17.14 -2.36
CA ILE A 331 -4.31 -16.70 -3.55
C ILE A 331 -4.11 -17.72 -4.67
N PRO A 332 -5.18 -18.17 -5.34
CA PRO A 332 -5.06 -19.03 -6.51
C PRO A 332 -4.13 -18.42 -7.58
N GLY A 333 -3.25 -19.26 -8.14
CA GLY A 333 -2.23 -18.81 -9.10
C GLY A 333 -0.92 -18.29 -8.50
N MET A 334 -0.84 -18.06 -7.18
CA MET A 334 0.41 -17.65 -6.53
C MET A 334 1.36 -18.83 -6.22
N SER A 335 0.86 -20.07 -6.17
CA SER A 335 1.66 -21.24 -5.84
C SER A 335 2.50 -21.08 -4.57
N ALA A 336 1.92 -20.43 -3.54
CA ALA A 336 2.58 -20.15 -2.28
C ALA A 336 2.92 -21.42 -1.50
N ASP A 337 4.10 -21.45 -0.91
CA ASP A 337 4.55 -22.53 0.00
C ASP A 337 5.47 -21.95 1.09
N ILE A 338 5.78 -22.77 2.09
CA ILE A 338 6.70 -22.42 3.16
C ILE A 338 7.82 -23.44 3.16
N VAL A 339 9.06 -22.95 3.08
CA VAL A 339 10.24 -23.82 2.94
C VAL A 339 11.32 -23.51 3.98
N ASP A 340 12.16 -24.50 4.23
CA ASP A 340 13.38 -24.34 5.02
C ASP A 340 14.51 -23.70 4.21
N SER A 341 15.70 -23.56 4.81
CA SER A 341 16.88 -23.00 4.16
C SER A 341 17.42 -23.83 2.99
N LYS A 342 16.96 -25.08 2.83
CA LYS A 342 17.29 -25.96 1.71
C LYS A 342 16.24 -25.93 0.60
N GLY A 343 15.14 -25.17 0.79
CA GLY A 343 14.01 -25.11 -0.12
C GLY A 343 13.06 -26.30 -0.04
N GLU A 344 13.17 -27.10 1.04
CA GLU A 344 12.25 -28.22 1.31
C GLU A 344 11.05 -27.69 2.10
N LYS A 345 9.87 -28.26 1.81
CA LYS A 345 8.63 -27.88 2.46
C LYS A 345 8.67 -28.18 3.96
N VAL A 346 8.28 -27.21 4.80
CA VAL A 346 8.17 -27.42 6.24
C VAL A 346 6.86 -28.09 6.64
N SER A 347 6.85 -28.75 7.80
CA SER A 347 5.64 -29.34 8.39
C SER A 347 4.71 -28.28 8.96
N ALA A 348 3.46 -28.68 9.28
CA ALA A 348 2.53 -27.80 9.97
C ALA A 348 3.13 -27.29 11.29
N ASP A 349 2.79 -26.05 11.64
CA ASP A 349 3.27 -25.32 12.83
C ASP A 349 4.77 -25.00 12.84
N GLN A 350 5.51 -25.35 11.77
CA GLN A 350 6.91 -24.95 11.62
C GLN A 350 7.02 -23.64 10.83
N MET A 351 7.94 -22.79 11.27
CA MET A 351 8.28 -21.53 10.60
C MET A 351 9.28 -21.80 9.45
N GLY A 352 9.09 -21.12 8.34
CA GLY A 352 9.97 -21.14 7.19
C GLY A 352 9.83 -19.88 6.34
N GLU A 353 10.54 -19.85 5.23
CA GLU A 353 10.50 -18.76 4.26
C GLU A 353 9.25 -18.87 3.38
N LEU A 354 8.50 -17.76 3.22
CA LEU A 354 7.38 -17.68 2.29
C LEU A 354 7.91 -17.60 0.86
N VAL A 355 7.56 -18.56 0.04
CA VAL A 355 8.00 -18.66 -1.35
C VAL A 355 6.85 -18.86 -2.31
N MET A 356 7.06 -18.51 -3.57
CA MET A 356 6.23 -18.95 -4.69
C MET A 356 6.99 -19.97 -5.54
N ARG A 357 6.36 -21.13 -5.78
CA ARG A 357 6.95 -22.22 -6.58
C ARG A 357 6.79 -22.03 -8.09
N LYS A 358 6.01 -21.05 -8.52
CA LYS A 358 5.78 -20.70 -9.92
C LYS A 358 5.59 -19.20 -10.04
N SER A 359 5.90 -18.64 -11.20
CA SER A 359 5.55 -17.27 -11.52
C SER A 359 4.03 -17.06 -11.54
N SER A 360 3.60 -15.85 -11.24
CA SER A 360 2.20 -15.44 -11.21
C SER A 360 2.01 -14.23 -12.12
N ILE A 361 0.78 -14.04 -12.60
CA ILE A 361 0.43 -12.90 -13.47
C ILE A 361 0.65 -11.53 -12.79
N GLY A 362 0.57 -11.47 -11.45
CA GLY A 362 0.81 -10.26 -10.67
C GLY A 362 2.25 -10.04 -10.26
N LEU A 363 3.14 -11.03 -10.51
CA LEU A 363 4.54 -10.89 -10.15
C LEU A 363 5.19 -9.78 -10.96
N THR A 364 5.96 -8.90 -10.29
CA THR A 364 6.72 -7.87 -11.01
C THR A 364 7.56 -8.52 -12.11
N LYS A 365 7.49 -7.95 -13.30
CA LYS A 365 8.22 -8.48 -14.45
C LYS A 365 9.73 -8.39 -14.25
N SER A 366 10.18 -7.31 -13.62
CA SER A 366 11.56 -7.06 -13.22
C SER A 366 11.61 -5.87 -12.24
N LEU A 367 12.79 -5.52 -11.78
CA LEU A 367 13.06 -4.18 -11.25
C LEU A 367 13.44 -3.26 -12.42
N TRP A 368 12.92 -2.03 -12.41
CA TRP A 368 13.12 -1.07 -13.49
C TRP A 368 14.60 -0.77 -13.73
N ASN A 369 15.09 -1.13 -14.91
CA ASN A 369 16.50 -1.05 -15.34
C ASN A 369 17.49 -1.81 -14.42
N ASP A 370 17.07 -2.89 -13.75
CA ASP A 370 17.88 -3.61 -12.76
C ASP A 370 17.50 -5.11 -12.70
N ASP A 371 17.48 -5.79 -13.85
CA ASP A 371 17.06 -7.19 -13.98
C ASP A 371 17.96 -8.13 -13.17
N GLU A 372 19.26 -7.85 -13.12
CA GLU A 372 20.21 -8.68 -12.37
C GLU A 372 19.87 -8.66 -10.88
N ARG A 373 19.61 -7.49 -10.32
CA ARG A 373 19.21 -7.35 -8.92
C ARG A 373 17.88 -8.07 -8.63
N TYR A 374 16.94 -8.06 -9.58
CA TYR A 374 15.69 -8.83 -9.46
C TYR A 374 15.95 -10.31 -9.33
N ILE A 375 16.78 -10.87 -10.22
CA ILE A 375 17.11 -12.30 -10.21
C ILE A 375 17.86 -12.68 -8.93
N GLN A 376 18.84 -11.89 -8.51
CA GLN A 376 19.64 -12.18 -7.32
C GLN A 376 18.82 -12.10 -6.02
N ASN A 377 17.93 -11.10 -5.91
CA ASN A 377 17.21 -10.85 -4.64
C ASN A 377 15.97 -11.72 -4.46
N TYR A 378 15.42 -12.31 -5.54
CA TYR A 378 14.16 -13.05 -5.46
C TYR A 378 14.23 -14.48 -5.97
N TRP A 379 15.02 -14.76 -7.01
CA TRP A 379 15.07 -16.10 -7.65
C TRP A 379 16.28 -16.93 -7.28
N LYS A 380 17.35 -16.32 -6.76
CA LYS A 380 18.61 -17.01 -6.39
C LYS A 380 18.90 -16.98 -4.89
N VAL A 381 17.89 -16.76 -4.06
CA VAL A 381 18.09 -16.67 -2.60
C VAL A 381 18.25 -18.04 -1.94
N ILE A 382 17.42 -19.01 -2.31
CA ILE A 382 17.45 -20.39 -1.77
C ILE A 382 17.77 -21.38 -2.90
N LYS A 383 16.87 -21.48 -3.90
CA LYS A 383 17.03 -22.30 -5.10
C LYS A 383 16.58 -21.48 -6.32
N ASN A 384 17.12 -21.75 -7.50
CA ASN A 384 16.82 -21.01 -8.74
C ASN A 384 15.37 -21.11 -9.23
N ASP A 385 14.58 -22.03 -8.70
CA ASP A 385 13.19 -22.31 -9.05
C ASP A 385 12.18 -21.82 -8.01
N LEU A 386 12.65 -21.13 -6.96
CA LEU A 386 11.82 -20.57 -5.90
C LEU A 386 11.92 -19.04 -5.89
N TRP A 387 10.78 -18.38 -6.04
CA TRP A 387 10.71 -16.95 -5.82
C TRP A 387 10.50 -16.67 -4.33
N VAL A 388 11.44 -15.98 -3.71
CA VAL A 388 11.47 -15.70 -2.27
C VAL A 388 10.87 -14.35 -2.00
N HIS A 389 9.82 -14.28 -1.13
CA HIS A 389 9.19 -13.00 -0.78
C HIS A 389 10.00 -12.21 0.25
N GLY A 390 10.68 -12.90 1.13
CA GLY A 390 11.42 -12.30 2.24
C GLY A 390 10.57 -12.12 3.50
N ASP A 391 9.54 -12.94 3.69
CA ASP A 391 8.75 -13.05 4.91
C ASP A 391 8.89 -14.43 5.52
N LEU A 392 8.98 -14.48 6.85
CA LEU A 392 8.83 -15.72 7.60
C LEU A 392 7.34 -16.04 7.79
N ALA A 393 6.96 -17.27 7.52
CA ALA A 393 5.59 -17.75 7.63
C ALA A 393 5.50 -19.11 8.30
N SER A 394 4.33 -19.41 8.86
CA SER A 394 3.95 -20.75 9.28
C SER A 394 2.53 -21.08 8.83
N LYS A 395 2.18 -22.37 8.85
CA LYS A 395 0.84 -22.83 8.52
C LYS A 395 0.39 -23.83 9.57
N ASP A 396 -0.75 -23.60 10.21
CA ASP A 396 -1.27 -24.51 11.22
C ASP A 396 -1.92 -25.77 10.61
N LYS A 397 -2.30 -26.71 11.46
CA LYS A 397 -2.91 -27.98 11.06
C LYS A 397 -4.27 -27.82 10.39
N ASP A 398 -4.98 -26.72 10.67
CA ASP A 398 -6.28 -26.39 10.06
C ASP A 398 -6.11 -25.66 8.72
N GLY A 399 -4.87 -25.35 8.33
CA GLY A 399 -4.54 -24.74 7.06
C GLY A 399 -4.51 -23.22 7.06
N HIS A 400 -4.56 -22.55 8.22
CA HIS A 400 -4.38 -21.12 8.34
C HIS A 400 -2.90 -20.76 8.31
N TRP A 401 -2.60 -19.65 7.64
CA TRP A 401 -1.26 -19.11 7.48
C TRP A 401 -1.05 -17.94 8.42
N TYR A 402 0.17 -17.77 8.89
CA TYR A 402 0.60 -16.67 9.76
C TYR A 402 1.92 -16.11 9.27
N LEU A 403 2.08 -14.78 9.32
CA LEU A 403 3.35 -14.11 9.06
C LEU A 403 4.01 -13.72 10.38
N HIS A 404 5.32 -13.93 10.46
CA HIS A 404 6.15 -13.68 11.63
C HIS A 404 7.14 -12.52 11.44
N GLY A 405 7.02 -11.79 10.33
CA GLY A 405 7.87 -10.65 9.98
C GLY A 405 8.81 -10.94 8.83
N ARG A 406 9.68 -9.97 8.55
CA ARG A 406 10.64 -10.06 7.44
C ARG A 406 11.79 -11.01 7.77
N SER A 407 12.16 -11.85 6.82
CA SER A 407 13.31 -12.74 6.95
C SER A 407 14.65 -12.03 6.84
N ASP A 408 14.68 -10.91 6.10
CA ASP A 408 15.83 -10.03 5.93
C ASP A 408 16.08 -9.12 7.14
N ASP A 409 15.06 -8.88 7.99
CA ASP A 409 15.17 -8.12 9.24
C ASP A 409 15.46 -9.01 10.46
N THR A 410 15.63 -10.33 10.30
CA THR A 410 15.86 -11.21 11.43
C THR A 410 17.16 -10.92 12.16
N ILE A 411 17.07 -10.87 13.49
CA ILE A 411 18.22 -10.66 14.39
C ILE A 411 18.85 -12.01 14.73
N LYS A 412 20.16 -12.17 14.47
CA LYS A 412 20.89 -13.41 14.77
C LYS A 412 21.59 -13.28 16.12
N VAL A 413 21.01 -13.88 17.16
CA VAL A 413 21.60 -13.90 18.50
C VAL A 413 22.09 -15.29 18.84
N SER A 414 23.37 -15.47 19.07
CA SER A 414 23.98 -16.77 19.46
C SER A 414 23.55 -17.95 18.56
N GLY A 415 23.48 -17.72 17.24
CA GLY A 415 23.09 -18.71 16.24
C GLY A 415 21.59 -18.91 16.07
N LYS A 416 20.74 -18.30 16.89
CA LYS A 416 19.27 -18.32 16.72
C LYS A 416 18.83 -17.10 15.94
N ARG A 417 17.83 -17.28 15.06
CA ARG A 417 17.15 -16.18 14.35
C ARG A 417 15.87 -15.83 15.10
N ILE A 418 15.71 -14.54 15.38
CA ILE A 418 14.52 -13.97 16.06
C ILE A 418 13.98 -12.87 15.18
N GLY A 419 12.71 -12.92 14.85
CA GLY A 419 12.03 -11.83 14.12
C GLY A 419 11.79 -10.64 15.06
N PRO A 420 12.13 -9.39 14.66
CA PRO A 420 11.78 -8.20 15.43
C PRO A 420 10.32 -8.17 15.83
N SER A 421 9.42 -8.42 14.88
CA SER A 421 7.97 -8.41 15.09
C SER A 421 7.46 -9.48 16.07
N GLU A 422 8.18 -10.59 16.23
CA GLU A 422 7.86 -11.61 17.24
C GLU A 422 8.12 -11.05 18.65
N LEU A 423 9.29 -10.44 18.87
CA LEU A 423 9.62 -9.77 20.14
C LEU A 423 8.66 -8.61 20.42
N GLU A 424 8.41 -7.76 19.43
CA GLU A 424 7.51 -6.63 19.54
C GLU A 424 6.09 -7.07 19.94
N SER A 425 5.61 -8.15 19.34
CA SER A 425 4.28 -8.72 19.66
C SER A 425 4.19 -9.24 21.09
N VAL A 426 5.23 -9.90 21.60
CA VAL A 426 5.29 -10.38 23.00
C VAL A 426 5.27 -9.19 23.96
N ILE A 427 6.09 -8.16 23.69
CA ILE A 427 6.19 -6.99 24.56
C ILE A 427 4.88 -6.19 24.60
N VAL A 428 4.20 -6.01 23.46
CA VAL A 428 2.89 -5.32 23.40
C VAL A 428 1.82 -6.11 24.13
N LYS A 429 1.88 -7.46 24.14
CA LYS A 429 0.93 -8.30 24.89
C LYS A 429 0.97 -8.07 26.40
N SER A 430 2.08 -7.56 26.95
CA SER A 430 2.15 -7.17 28.38
C SER A 430 1.09 -6.13 28.79
N GLY A 431 0.52 -5.41 27.82
CA GLY A 431 -0.48 -4.39 28.05
C GLY A 431 0.04 -3.10 28.67
N LYS A 432 1.37 -2.93 28.77
CA LYS A 432 2.04 -1.78 29.39
C LYS A 432 2.71 -0.86 28.36
N VAL A 433 2.84 -1.34 27.13
CA VAL A 433 3.57 -0.69 26.04
C VAL A 433 2.61 -0.24 24.94
N LYS A 434 2.76 1.02 24.52
CA LYS A 434 2.01 1.59 23.40
C LYS A 434 2.62 1.19 22.06
N GLU A 435 3.92 1.33 21.94
CA GLU A 435 4.70 1.00 20.75
C GLU A 435 6.06 0.46 21.15
N VAL A 436 6.62 -0.46 20.38
CA VAL A 436 7.97 -0.99 20.55
C VAL A 436 8.58 -1.27 19.18
N ALA A 437 9.87 -1.04 19.07
CA ALA A 437 10.69 -1.43 17.93
C ALA A 437 11.90 -2.23 18.41
N ALA A 438 12.12 -3.41 17.81
CA ALA A 438 13.27 -4.26 18.09
C ALA A 438 14.27 -4.16 16.94
N VAL A 439 15.54 -3.87 17.27
CA VAL A 439 16.63 -3.74 16.28
C VAL A 439 17.83 -4.57 16.71
N GLY A 440 18.42 -5.31 15.77
CA GLY A 440 19.69 -6.00 15.98
C GLY A 440 20.86 -5.07 15.70
N ILE A 441 21.76 -4.92 16.65
CA ILE A 441 23.05 -4.26 16.42
C ILE A 441 24.17 -5.30 16.48
N PRO A 442 25.27 -5.13 15.71
CA PRO A 442 26.40 -6.06 15.75
C PRO A 442 26.96 -6.21 17.16
N ASP A 443 27.28 -7.42 17.58
CA ASP A 443 27.89 -7.77 18.85
C ASP A 443 28.96 -8.85 18.62
N GLU A 444 30.18 -8.63 19.10
CA GLU A 444 31.32 -9.52 18.84
C GLU A 444 31.16 -10.92 19.46
N GLY A 445 30.43 -11.03 20.56
CA GLY A 445 30.28 -12.31 21.27
C GLY A 445 29.06 -13.12 20.85
N LYS A 446 27.97 -12.46 20.42
CA LYS A 446 26.65 -13.06 20.16
C LYS A 446 26.20 -12.94 18.70
N GLY A 447 27.01 -12.30 17.87
CA GLY A 447 26.65 -11.95 16.49
C GLY A 447 25.76 -10.72 16.40
N SER A 448 24.71 -10.64 17.20
CA SER A 448 23.89 -9.43 17.37
C SER A 448 23.40 -9.31 18.81
N LYS A 449 23.23 -8.06 19.25
CA LYS A 449 22.55 -7.66 20.48
C LYS A 449 21.22 -7.00 20.10
N ILE A 450 20.16 -7.34 20.83
CA ILE A 450 18.83 -6.75 20.60
C ILE A 450 18.74 -5.44 21.37
N ILE A 451 18.34 -4.39 20.67
CA ILE A 451 17.95 -3.09 21.27
C ILE A 451 16.45 -2.96 21.10
N LEU A 452 15.78 -2.62 22.18
CA LEU A 452 14.36 -2.33 22.19
C LEU A 452 14.15 -0.82 22.39
N SER A 453 13.44 -0.18 21.48
CA SER A 453 12.93 1.19 21.67
C SER A 453 11.47 1.10 22.06
N ILE A 454 11.11 1.54 23.26
CA ILE A 454 9.77 1.32 23.83
C ILE A 454 9.10 2.66 24.11
N VAL A 455 7.86 2.81 23.68
CA VAL A 455 6.96 3.89 24.07
C VAL A 455 5.96 3.34 25.09
N PRO A 456 6.05 3.70 26.38
CA PRO A 456 5.12 3.23 27.39
C PRO A 456 3.71 3.80 27.20
N LEU A 457 2.70 3.15 27.76
CA LEU A 457 1.37 3.74 27.92
C LEU A 457 1.43 4.96 28.85
N GLU A 458 0.48 5.88 28.70
CA GLU A 458 0.39 7.09 29.56
C GLU A 458 0.35 6.76 31.05
N SER A 459 -0.31 5.68 31.43
CA SER A 459 -0.36 5.17 32.82
C SER A 459 1.01 4.78 33.37
N GLU A 460 1.95 4.44 32.50
CA GLU A 460 3.27 3.90 32.86
C GLU A 460 4.41 4.92 32.68
N LYS A 461 4.15 6.11 32.14
CA LYS A 461 5.15 7.14 31.84
C LYS A 461 5.96 7.63 33.03
N ASN A 462 5.42 7.53 34.22
CA ASN A 462 6.06 8.01 35.46
C ASN A 462 6.90 6.94 36.17
N LEU A 463 6.96 5.72 35.62
CA LEU A 463 7.79 4.66 36.19
C LEU A 463 9.28 4.91 35.86
N LYS A 464 10.17 4.65 36.84
CA LYS A 464 11.60 4.62 36.58
C LYS A 464 11.91 3.51 35.56
N GLU A 465 12.83 3.79 34.64
CA GLU A 465 13.17 2.89 33.52
C GLU A 465 13.43 1.44 33.96
N ASN A 466 14.21 1.21 35.00
CA ASN A 466 14.48 -0.13 35.52
C ASN A 466 13.23 -0.85 36.04
N LEU A 467 12.32 -0.13 36.70
CA LEU A 467 11.08 -0.72 37.20
C LEU A 467 10.13 -1.09 36.06
N PHE A 468 10.11 -0.30 35.00
CA PHE A 468 9.33 -0.56 33.81
C PHE A 468 9.83 -1.79 33.03
N ILE A 469 11.17 -1.92 32.90
CA ILE A 469 11.80 -3.10 32.29
C ILE A 469 11.49 -4.37 33.10
N ASP A 470 11.62 -4.33 34.43
CA ASP A 470 11.29 -5.47 35.29
C ASP A 470 9.84 -5.92 35.19
N LEU A 471 8.91 -4.97 34.98
CA LEU A 471 7.51 -5.27 34.77
C LEU A 471 7.21 -5.96 33.43
N ILE A 472 7.98 -5.67 32.39
CA ILE A 472 7.87 -6.31 31.07
C ILE A 472 8.47 -7.72 31.08
N ILE A 473 9.56 -7.94 31.80
CA ILE A 473 10.27 -9.23 31.84
C ILE A 473 9.53 -10.27 32.70
N LYS A 474 8.70 -9.83 33.66
CA LYS A 474 7.96 -10.73 34.56
C LYS A 474 6.68 -11.31 33.95
N ASP A 475 6.12 -10.72 32.91
CA ASP A 475 4.95 -11.18 32.16
C ASP A 475 5.41 -11.98 30.92
#